data_1fe2e4112ce485d0bfd0261068385571
#
_entry.id   1fe2e4112ce485d0bfd0261068385571
#
_cell.length_a   1.000
_cell.length_b   1.000
_cell.length_c   1.000
_cell.angle_alpha   90.00
_cell.angle_beta   90.00
_cell.angle_gamma   90.00
#
_symmetry.space_group_name_H-M   'P 1'
#
loop_
_entity.id
_entity.type
_entity.pdbx_description
1 polymer ?
#
loop_
_entity_poly.entity_id
_entity_poly.type
_entity_poly.pdbx_seq_one_letter_code
_entity_poly.pdbx_strand_id
1 'polypeptide(L)'
;VMVKGETPGLQKDMVFDFLDIKPIVREVCDSLDHKLLIPKDHPQMRIDQKEKNTVITTPDDSIFSIPSSDVLLLPIANTSAERLAVYLCDEIRGRVRDRFGFCFSSLEIEVEETPGQSAVYVHKEE
;
A
#
# COMPACT_ATOMS: atom_id res chain seq x y z
N VAL A 1 5.13 -9.11 -2.26
CA VAL A 1 4.25 -8.86 -1.11
C VAL A 1 3.75 -10.17 -0.56
N MET A 2 3.95 -10.38 0.74
CA MET A 2 3.38 -11.51 1.46
C MET A 2 2.34 -11.02 2.45
N VAL A 3 1.24 -11.75 2.55
CA VAL A 3 0.12 -11.38 3.40
C VAL A 3 -0.26 -12.56 4.29
N LYS A 4 -0.36 -12.31 5.60
CA LYS A 4 -0.86 -13.28 6.56
C LYS A 4 -1.97 -12.64 7.38
N GLY A 5 -3.12 -13.29 7.42
CA GLY A 5 -4.25 -12.81 8.20
C GLY A 5 -4.71 -13.82 9.22
N GLU A 6 -5.18 -13.32 10.36
CA GLU A 6 -5.81 -14.13 11.38
C GLU A 6 -7.24 -13.67 11.57
N THR A 7 -8.12 -14.63 11.79
CA THR A 7 -9.53 -14.35 12.01
C THR A 7 -9.83 -14.27 13.51
N PRO A 8 -10.85 -13.50 13.91
CA PRO A 8 -11.15 -13.39 15.33
C PRO A 8 -11.81 -14.66 15.89
N GLY A 9 -11.29 -15.11 16.99
CA GLY A 9 -11.90 -16.09 17.91
C GLY A 9 -12.55 -17.29 17.27
N LEU A 10 -13.77 -17.58 17.71
CA LEU A 10 -14.54 -18.76 17.30
C LEU A 10 -15.02 -18.72 15.85
N GLN A 11 -14.91 -17.58 15.20
CA GLN A 11 -15.30 -17.46 13.80
C GLN A 11 -14.19 -17.89 12.85
N LYS A 12 -13.09 -18.29 13.41
CA LYS A 12 -11.90 -18.67 12.68
C LYS A 12 -12.15 -19.74 11.61
N ASP A 13 -13.00 -20.71 11.91
CA ASP A 13 -13.27 -21.80 11.00
C ASP A 13 -14.45 -21.53 10.07
N MET A 14 -15.17 -20.43 10.30
CA MET A 14 -16.43 -20.22 9.59
C MET A 14 -16.30 -19.30 8.40
N VAL A 15 -15.14 -18.69 8.19
CA VAL A 15 -15.40 -17.47 7.67
C VAL A 15 -14.71 -17.03 6.45
N PHE A 16 -13.48 -16.88 6.46
CA PHE A 16 -12.90 -16.18 5.35
C PHE A 16 -12.05 -17.15 4.56
N ASP A 17 -12.53 -17.50 3.38
CA ASP A 17 -11.73 -18.30 2.49
C ASP A 17 -10.53 -17.46 2.05
N PHE A 18 -9.35 -18.00 2.25
CA PHE A 18 -8.11 -17.36 1.80
C PHE A 18 -8.15 -17.02 0.32
N LEU A 19 -8.89 -17.77 -0.48
CA LEU A 19 -9.04 -17.49 -1.90
C LEU A 19 -9.76 -16.17 -2.17
N ASP A 20 -10.60 -15.71 -1.25
CA ASP A 20 -11.33 -14.45 -1.42
C ASP A 20 -10.44 -13.23 -1.23
N ILE A 21 -9.32 -13.35 -0.51
CA ILE A 21 -8.39 -12.25 -0.31
C ILE A 21 -7.41 -12.09 -1.47
N LYS A 22 -7.11 -13.16 -2.19
CA LYS A 22 -6.14 -13.11 -3.29
C LYS A 22 -6.50 -12.09 -4.36
N PRO A 23 -7.75 -12.03 -4.85
CA PRO A 23 -8.11 -11.00 -5.83
C PRO A 23 -7.95 -9.59 -5.30
N ILE A 24 -8.24 -9.38 -4.01
CA ILE A 24 -8.09 -8.08 -3.37
C ILE A 24 -6.63 -7.67 -3.30
N VAL A 25 -5.76 -8.57 -2.85
CA VAL A 25 -4.32 -8.31 -2.79
C VAL A 25 -3.78 -8.00 -4.18
N ARG A 26 -4.16 -8.79 -5.18
CA ARG A 26 -3.74 -8.56 -6.57
C ARG A 26 -4.22 -7.21 -7.07
N GLU A 27 -5.46 -6.85 -6.81
CA GLU A 27 -6.04 -5.58 -7.21
C GLU A 27 -5.27 -4.39 -6.61
N VAL A 28 -4.93 -4.46 -5.32
CA VAL A 28 -4.13 -3.42 -4.67
C VAL A 28 -2.75 -3.34 -5.29
N CYS A 29 -2.08 -4.47 -5.47
CA CYS A 29 -0.74 -4.50 -6.05
C CYS A 29 -0.74 -4.01 -7.50
N ASP A 30 -1.73 -4.41 -8.29
CA ASP A 30 -1.84 -3.97 -9.69
C ASP A 30 -2.05 -2.47 -9.79
N SER A 31 -2.71 -1.86 -8.83
CA SER A 31 -2.89 -0.40 -8.82
C SER A 31 -1.57 0.36 -8.66
N LEU A 32 -0.55 -0.29 -8.12
CA LEU A 32 0.78 0.28 -7.94
C LEU A 32 1.73 -0.08 -9.08
N ASP A 33 1.40 -1.11 -9.86
CA ASP A 33 2.30 -1.66 -10.86
C ASP A 33 2.46 -0.70 -12.04
N HIS A 34 3.67 -0.64 -12.58
CA HIS A 34 4.03 0.24 -13.70
C HIS A 34 3.80 1.73 -13.42
N LYS A 35 3.75 2.11 -12.15
CA LYS A 35 3.62 3.51 -11.73
C LYS A 35 4.84 3.94 -10.94
N LEU A 36 5.22 5.20 -11.12
CA LEU A 36 6.17 5.83 -10.22
C LEU A 36 5.42 6.26 -8.97
N LEU A 37 5.80 5.69 -7.83
CA LEU A 37 5.14 5.97 -6.55
C LEU A 37 5.75 7.22 -5.94
N ILE A 38 4.91 8.23 -5.70
CA ILE A 38 5.34 9.51 -5.14
C ILE A 38 4.71 9.70 -3.78
N PRO A 39 5.51 9.98 -2.73
CA PRO A 39 4.98 10.23 -1.39
C PRO A 39 4.37 11.63 -1.32
N LYS A 40 3.05 11.68 -1.39
CA LYS A 40 2.30 12.93 -1.38
C LYS A 40 2.58 13.76 -0.13
N ASP A 41 2.80 13.10 1.00
CA ASP A 41 2.96 13.76 2.30
C ASP A 41 4.43 13.98 2.69
N HIS A 42 5.35 13.86 1.74
CA HIS A 42 6.76 14.13 2.02
C HIS A 42 6.96 15.60 2.40
N PRO A 43 7.60 15.89 3.54
CA PRO A 43 7.65 17.26 4.05
C PRO A 43 8.52 18.21 3.25
N GLN A 44 9.47 17.69 2.46
CA GLN A 44 10.45 18.51 1.76
C GLN A 44 10.36 18.44 0.23
N MET A 45 9.42 17.68 -0.30
CA MET A 45 9.18 17.60 -1.73
C MET A 45 7.98 18.42 -2.10
N ARG A 46 8.12 19.21 -3.17
CA ARG A 46 6.99 19.93 -3.74
C ARG A 46 6.49 19.18 -4.95
N ILE A 47 5.19 18.95 -4.98
CA ILE A 47 4.55 18.17 -6.03
C ILE A 47 3.45 19.02 -6.65
N ASP A 48 3.57 19.26 -7.95
CA ASP A 48 2.58 19.97 -8.73
C ASP A 48 2.01 19.01 -9.77
N GLN A 49 0.83 18.47 -9.48
CA GLN A 49 0.19 17.51 -10.38
C GLN A 49 -0.76 18.23 -11.32
N LYS A 50 -0.41 18.20 -12.61
CA LYS A 50 -1.23 18.73 -13.67
C LYS A 50 -1.78 17.62 -14.54
N GLU A 51 -2.69 17.94 -15.44
CA GLU A 51 -3.35 16.95 -16.28
C GLU A 51 -2.35 16.11 -17.08
N LYS A 52 -1.37 16.77 -17.71
CA LYS A 52 -0.40 16.07 -18.55
C LYS A 52 0.84 15.61 -17.81
N ASN A 53 1.43 16.47 -17.02
CA ASN A 53 2.69 16.20 -16.34
C ASN A 53 2.59 16.51 -14.86
N THR A 54 3.30 15.70 -14.07
CA THR A 54 3.51 15.95 -12.66
C THR A 54 4.93 16.42 -12.46
N VAL A 55 5.10 17.57 -11.83
CA VAL A 55 6.40 18.18 -11.58
C VAL A 55 6.76 17.98 -10.11
N ILE A 56 7.93 17.43 -9.86
CA ILE A 56 8.42 17.16 -8.52
C ILE A 56 9.69 17.95 -8.31
N THR A 57 9.72 18.76 -7.25
CA THR A 57 10.91 19.49 -6.84
C THR A 57 11.44 18.90 -5.55
N THR A 58 12.66 18.41 -5.59
CA THR A 58 13.32 17.76 -4.44
C THR A 58 13.96 18.81 -3.52
N PRO A 59 14.42 18.42 -2.31
CA PRO A 59 15.03 19.35 -1.37
C PRO A 59 16.28 20.06 -1.91
N ASP A 60 17.00 19.46 -2.86
CA ASP A 60 18.17 20.06 -3.49
C ASP A 60 17.82 20.89 -4.73
N ASP A 61 16.53 21.24 -4.90
CA ASP A 61 15.99 22.00 -6.02
C ASP A 61 16.09 21.31 -7.37
N SER A 62 16.32 20.01 -7.41
CA SER A 62 16.22 19.23 -8.64
C SER A 62 14.75 19.12 -9.06
N ILE A 63 14.50 19.23 -10.35
CA ILE A 63 13.16 19.23 -10.92
C ILE A 63 12.99 18.02 -11.82
N PHE A 64 11.93 17.26 -11.58
CA PHE A 64 11.54 16.12 -12.41
C PHE A 64 10.16 16.36 -12.97
N SER A 65 10.01 16.19 -14.26
CA SER A 65 8.71 16.28 -14.92
C SER A 65 8.38 14.91 -15.51
N ILE A 66 7.29 14.33 -15.07
CA ILE A 66 6.91 12.95 -15.42
C ILE A 66 5.48 12.97 -15.93
N PRO A 67 5.16 12.21 -16.98
CA PRO A 67 3.77 12.10 -17.43
C PRO A 67 2.86 11.69 -16.29
N SER A 68 1.78 12.41 -16.07
CA SER A 68 0.87 12.14 -14.94
C SER A 68 0.25 10.76 -15.01
N SER A 69 0.13 10.19 -16.20
CA SER A 69 -0.36 8.82 -16.36
C SER A 69 0.59 7.77 -15.79
N ASP A 70 1.87 8.11 -15.61
CA ASP A 70 2.88 7.20 -15.08
C ASP A 70 3.14 7.40 -13.59
N VAL A 71 2.42 8.29 -12.94
CA VAL A 71 2.63 8.67 -11.55
C VAL A 71 1.44 8.27 -10.70
N LEU A 72 1.70 7.74 -9.53
CA LEU A 72 0.69 7.51 -8.51
C LEU A 72 1.12 8.20 -7.22
N LEU A 73 0.30 9.15 -6.76
CA LEU A 73 0.53 9.82 -5.49
C LEU A 73 -0.04 8.97 -4.36
N LEU A 74 0.78 8.64 -3.39
CA LEU A 74 0.37 7.87 -2.23
C LEU A 74 0.33 8.76 -0.99
N PRO A 75 -0.65 8.57 -0.09
CA PRO A 75 -0.77 9.37 1.13
C PRO A 75 0.20 8.88 2.20
N ILE A 76 1.48 8.91 1.89
CA ILE A 76 2.57 8.48 2.76
C ILE A 76 3.67 9.54 2.76
N ALA A 77 4.47 9.54 3.83
CA ALA A 77 5.55 10.52 3.98
C ALA A 77 6.80 10.16 3.17
N ASN A 78 6.98 8.88 2.87
CA ASN A 78 8.09 8.40 2.05
C ASN A 78 7.71 7.04 1.45
N THR A 79 8.47 6.58 0.46
CA THR A 79 8.21 5.31 -0.23
C THR A 79 9.12 4.19 0.26
N SER A 80 9.49 4.22 1.54
CA SER A 80 10.21 3.09 2.13
C SER A 80 9.35 1.84 2.16
N ALA A 81 9.98 0.67 2.25
CA ALA A 81 9.26 -0.58 2.35
C ALA A 81 8.35 -0.62 3.59
N GLU A 82 8.78 0.00 4.69
CA GLU A 82 7.99 0.09 5.92
C GLU A 82 6.69 0.88 5.70
N ARG A 83 6.77 2.04 5.04
CA ARG A 83 5.58 2.86 4.78
C ARG A 83 4.67 2.22 3.74
N LEU A 84 5.23 1.56 2.74
CA LEU A 84 4.44 0.83 1.76
C LEU A 84 3.69 -0.33 2.41
N ALA A 85 4.32 -1.03 3.36
CA ALA A 85 3.66 -2.11 4.08
C ALA A 85 2.44 -1.61 4.85
N VAL A 86 2.55 -0.46 5.51
CA VAL A 86 1.42 0.17 6.21
C VAL A 86 0.31 0.53 5.22
N TYR A 87 0.67 1.17 4.13
CA TYR A 87 -0.30 1.57 3.10
C TYR A 87 -1.05 0.36 2.54
N LEU A 88 -0.32 -0.69 2.18
CA LEU A 88 -0.93 -1.92 1.64
C LEU A 88 -1.85 -2.57 2.66
N CYS A 89 -1.44 -2.59 3.93
CA CYS A 89 -2.26 -3.14 5.00
C CYS A 89 -3.58 -2.41 5.12
N ASP A 90 -3.54 -1.08 5.13
CA ASP A 90 -4.75 -0.26 5.25
C ASP A 90 -5.67 -0.43 4.05
N GLU A 91 -5.11 -0.49 2.84
CA GLU A 91 -5.90 -0.70 1.63
C GLU A 91 -6.58 -2.08 1.62
N ILE A 92 -5.84 -3.11 1.97
CA ILE A 92 -6.37 -4.47 1.99
C ILE A 92 -7.47 -4.59 3.05
N ARG A 93 -7.23 -4.07 4.25
CA ARG A 93 -8.21 -4.08 5.33
C ARG A 93 -9.49 -3.36 4.93
N GLY A 94 -9.36 -2.19 4.34
CA GLY A 94 -10.50 -1.39 3.90
C GLY A 94 -11.34 -2.11 2.85
N ARG A 95 -10.70 -2.71 1.86
CA ARG A 95 -11.42 -3.42 0.80
C ARG A 95 -12.08 -4.69 1.30
N VAL A 96 -11.45 -5.43 2.20
CA VAL A 96 -12.05 -6.62 2.80
C VAL A 96 -13.27 -6.23 3.63
N ARG A 97 -13.17 -5.17 4.43
CA ARG A 97 -14.29 -4.70 5.24
C ARG A 97 -15.46 -4.26 4.37
N ASP A 98 -15.17 -3.52 3.29
CA ASP A 98 -16.21 -2.98 2.43
C ASP A 98 -16.93 -4.05 1.63
N ARG A 99 -16.20 -5.10 1.19
CA ARG A 99 -16.78 -6.16 0.36
C ARG A 99 -17.42 -7.28 1.16
N PHE A 100 -16.84 -7.61 2.32
CA PHE A 100 -17.25 -8.78 3.08
C PHE A 100 -17.74 -8.48 4.48
N GLY A 101 -17.61 -7.22 4.92
CA GLY A 101 -17.95 -6.86 6.29
C GLY A 101 -17.08 -7.55 7.34
N PHE A 102 -15.87 -7.90 6.96
CA PHE A 102 -14.98 -8.71 7.77
C PHE A 102 -13.78 -7.89 8.24
N CYS A 103 -13.39 -8.08 9.50
CA CYS A 103 -12.18 -7.47 10.07
C CYS A 103 -11.25 -8.56 10.57
N PHE A 104 -9.99 -8.48 10.18
CA PHE A 104 -8.97 -9.40 10.68
C PHE A 104 -8.61 -9.04 12.13
N SER A 105 -8.39 -10.07 12.96
CA SER A 105 -7.82 -9.84 14.30
C SER A 105 -6.34 -9.47 14.19
N SER A 106 -5.68 -9.97 13.15
CA SER A 106 -4.29 -9.62 12.84
C SER A 106 -4.07 -9.69 11.34
N LEU A 107 -3.38 -8.73 10.79
CA LEU A 107 -2.98 -8.74 9.39
C LEU A 107 -1.53 -8.33 9.28
N GLU A 108 -0.72 -9.19 8.69
CA GLU A 108 0.71 -8.97 8.50
C GLU A 108 1.00 -8.80 7.02
N ILE A 109 1.72 -7.74 6.70
CA ILE A 109 2.14 -7.44 5.32
C ILE A 109 3.66 -7.39 5.28
N GLU A 110 4.25 -8.12 4.38
CA GLU A 110 5.68 -8.07 4.11
C GLU A 110 5.92 -7.51 2.72
N VAL A 111 6.76 -6.48 2.63
CA VAL A 111 7.18 -5.88 1.38
C VAL A 111 8.67 -6.12 1.20
N GLU A 112 9.04 -6.77 0.12
CA GLU A 112 10.43 -7.04 -0.23
C GLU A 112 10.86 -6.03 -1.30
N GLU A 113 11.93 -5.27 -0.98
CA GLU A 113 12.51 -4.30 -1.93
C GLU A 113 13.49 -4.96 -2.87
N THR A 114 14.42 -5.72 -2.29
CA THR A 114 15.43 -6.49 -3.03
C THR A 114 15.57 -7.84 -2.35
N PRO A 115 16.10 -8.84 -3.01
CA PRO A 115 16.28 -10.16 -2.40
C PRO A 115 17.01 -10.06 -1.05
N GLY A 116 16.36 -10.55 -0.01
CA GLY A 116 16.90 -10.54 1.34
C GLY A 116 16.66 -9.26 2.12
N GLN A 117 16.01 -8.25 1.55
CA GLN A 117 15.69 -6.99 2.24
C GLN A 117 14.20 -6.73 2.17
N SER A 118 13.54 -6.89 3.29
CA SER A 118 12.09 -6.69 3.39
C SER A 118 11.72 -5.95 4.66
N ALA A 119 10.51 -5.43 4.66
CA ALA A 119 9.90 -4.82 5.84
C ALA A 119 8.58 -5.52 6.12
N VAL A 120 8.25 -5.68 7.39
CA VAL A 120 7.03 -6.33 7.84
C VAL A 120 6.25 -5.36 8.70
N TYR A 121 4.96 -5.24 8.42
CA TYR A 121 4.04 -4.49 9.25
C TYR A 121 2.93 -5.41 9.73
N VAL A 122 2.64 -5.36 11.01
CA VAL A 122 1.57 -6.15 11.61
C VAL A 122 0.54 -5.21 12.21
N HIS A 123 -0.70 -5.34 11.74
CA HIS A 123 -1.83 -4.65 12.34
C HIS A 123 -2.61 -5.62 13.21
N LYS A 124 -2.90 -5.23 14.44
CA LYS A 124 -3.71 -6.03 15.36
C LYS A 124 -4.92 -5.23 15.82
N GLU A 125 -6.08 -5.86 15.76
CA GLU A 125 -7.28 -5.31 16.36
C GLU A 125 -7.28 -5.59 17.87
N GLU A 126 -7.66 -4.59 18.62
CA GLU A 126 -7.77 -4.72 20.07
C GLU A 126 -9.15 -5.22 20.50
#